data_f8432439d31ddc47403f0a155b23429e
#
_entry.id   f8432439d31ddc47403f0a155b23429e
#
_cell.length_a   1.000
_cell.length_b   1.000
_cell.length_c   1.000
_cell.angle_alpha   90.00
_cell.angle_beta   90.00
_cell.angle_gamma   90.00
#
_symmetry.space_group_name_H-M   'P 1'
#
loop_
_entity.id
_entity.type
_entity.pdbx_description
1 polymer ?
#
loop_
_entity_poly.entity_id
_entity_poly.type
_entity_poly.pdbx_seq_one_letter_code
_entity_poly.pdbx_strand_id
1 'polypeptide(L)'
;MNNNDIVIRIRTGLRYKRMNQRDLAASLMKKEAEVSRWMSGRMGISERNLQKIEDILEVPLTAKSIARYQSKYLRIGVIGTGSIARRFAQEISYVEKVFLAAAYNPDIDELKKFCDEFGIASESQTLDDIFREVDAIYIASPCYSHYEYALKALEADKHVLCETPLTLAHKEALELYSIAEKRGLILMPALKTAYSQSFVNVINEALSGVIGEIVDISATVTTLLPQSVTVGFNNERLQDNTYYGLLVVFKLLGTDYKKVSTFTRTDDAKDLYIDATLEYEDAVAHVRAGTGVKSESSLVISGSKGYIYVPAPWWKPDYFEIRYENPYDNKKLYFPFESSGLRYEIKAFLDSIGMKDIKPAITKQEILKIIQLVNKYIR
;
A
#
# COMPACT_ATOMS: atom_id res chain seq x y z
N MET A 1 -21.69 18.69 15.30
CA MET A 1 -21.26 18.55 13.90
C MET A 1 -21.86 19.71 13.11
N ASN A 2 -21.07 20.42 12.33
CA ASN A 2 -21.56 21.52 11.52
C ASN A 2 -22.15 21.00 10.19
N ASN A 3 -22.88 21.87 9.46
CA ASN A 3 -23.54 21.43 8.23
C ASN A 3 -22.57 21.03 7.11
N ASN A 4 -21.33 21.58 7.13
CA ASN A 4 -20.28 21.23 6.16
C ASN A 4 -19.74 19.82 6.39
N ASP A 5 -19.55 19.40 7.64
CA ASP A 5 -19.08 18.03 7.97
C ASP A 5 -20.09 16.98 7.50
N ILE A 6 -21.38 17.27 7.65
CA ILE A 6 -22.46 16.41 7.18
C ILE A 6 -22.41 16.27 5.66
N VAL A 7 -22.27 17.38 4.93
CA VAL A 7 -22.19 17.40 3.47
C VAL A 7 -20.97 16.62 2.96
N ILE A 8 -19.83 16.78 3.61
CA ILE A 8 -18.59 16.04 3.28
C ILE A 8 -18.84 14.53 3.41
N ARG A 9 -19.41 14.08 4.53
CA ARG A 9 -19.71 12.65 4.75
C ARG A 9 -20.72 12.10 3.73
N ILE A 10 -21.74 12.88 3.36
CA ILE A 10 -22.69 12.47 2.31
C ILE A 10 -21.96 12.32 0.97
N ARG A 11 -21.08 13.25 0.59
CA ARG A 11 -20.28 13.15 -0.64
C ARG A 11 -19.41 11.90 -0.65
N THR A 12 -18.77 11.59 0.47
CA THR A 12 -17.96 10.37 0.63
C THR A 12 -18.82 9.13 0.46
N GLY A 13 -19.98 9.05 1.11
CA GLY A 13 -20.92 7.94 0.96
C GLY A 13 -21.45 7.77 -0.47
N LEU A 14 -21.74 8.87 -1.16
CA LEU A 14 -22.15 8.84 -2.57
C LEU A 14 -21.06 8.23 -3.46
N ARG A 15 -19.79 8.62 -3.27
CA ARG A 15 -18.65 8.05 -4.00
C ARG A 15 -18.52 6.55 -3.71
N TYR A 16 -18.57 6.16 -2.43
CA TYR A 16 -18.50 4.77 -2.01
C TYR A 16 -19.56 3.89 -2.66
N LYS A 17 -20.81 4.36 -2.66
CA LYS A 17 -21.95 3.66 -3.28
C LYS A 17 -22.04 3.84 -4.81
N ARG A 18 -21.11 4.56 -5.43
CA ARG A 18 -21.14 4.94 -6.85
C ARG A 18 -22.43 5.62 -7.26
N MET A 19 -22.99 6.42 -6.35
CA MET A 19 -24.21 7.18 -6.54
C MET A 19 -23.88 8.66 -6.80
N ASN A 20 -24.76 9.33 -7.53
CA ASN A 20 -24.74 10.79 -7.67
C ASN A 20 -25.88 11.43 -6.88
N GLN A 21 -25.97 12.78 -6.90
CA GLN A 21 -27.01 13.50 -6.15
C GLN A 21 -28.43 13.18 -6.65
N ARG A 22 -28.59 12.86 -7.94
CA ARG A 22 -29.87 12.47 -8.54
C ARG A 22 -30.30 11.09 -8.02
N ASP A 23 -29.37 10.15 -7.92
CA ASP A 23 -29.63 8.81 -7.39
C ASP A 23 -30.06 8.89 -5.92
N LEU A 24 -29.39 9.73 -5.13
CA LEU A 24 -29.75 9.98 -3.74
C LEU A 24 -31.15 10.61 -3.62
N ALA A 25 -31.46 11.59 -4.48
CA ALA A 25 -32.77 12.24 -4.49
C ALA A 25 -33.90 11.24 -4.82
N ALA A 26 -33.66 10.38 -5.81
CA ALA A 26 -34.58 9.30 -6.18
C ALA A 26 -34.81 8.33 -5.01
N SER A 27 -33.74 7.86 -4.37
CA SER A 27 -33.79 6.93 -3.22
C SER A 27 -34.50 7.53 -2.02
N LEU A 28 -34.41 8.84 -1.83
CA LEU A 28 -35.10 9.58 -0.75
C LEU A 28 -36.53 9.97 -1.11
N MET A 29 -36.96 9.74 -2.36
CA MET A 29 -38.25 10.26 -2.90
C MET A 29 -38.36 11.79 -2.77
N LYS A 30 -37.25 12.48 -3.06
CA LYS A 30 -37.11 13.95 -2.98
C LYS A 30 -36.82 14.57 -4.33
N LYS A 31 -37.11 15.89 -4.47
CA LYS A 31 -36.72 16.66 -5.65
C LYS A 31 -35.19 16.85 -5.66
N GLU A 32 -34.57 16.69 -6.80
CA GLU A 32 -33.12 16.90 -6.98
C GLU A 32 -32.66 18.28 -6.49
N ALA A 33 -33.46 19.31 -6.72
CA ALA A 33 -33.24 20.69 -6.25
C ALA A 33 -33.18 20.80 -4.70
N GLU A 34 -33.87 19.93 -3.97
CA GLU A 34 -33.85 19.90 -2.50
C GLU A 34 -32.50 19.31 -2.03
N VAL A 35 -32.09 18.19 -2.61
CA VAL A 35 -30.80 17.54 -2.31
C VAL A 35 -29.63 18.45 -2.70
N SER A 36 -29.72 19.14 -3.85
CA SER A 36 -28.71 20.11 -4.27
C SER A 36 -28.53 21.26 -3.28
N ARG A 37 -29.63 21.76 -2.67
CA ARG A 37 -29.57 22.80 -1.61
C ARG A 37 -28.91 22.29 -0.33
N TRP A 38 -29.12 21.02 0.04
CA TRP A 38 -28.41 20.38 1.14
C TRP A 38 -26.92 20.30 0.85
N MET A 39 -26.57 19.78 -0.33
CA MET A 39 -25.17 19.57 -0.75
C MET A 39 -24.37 20.87 -0.97
N SER A 40 -25.07 22.00 -1.16
CA SER A 40 -24.46 23.34 -1.24
C SER A 40 -24.43 24.07 0.10
N GLY A 41 -24.92 23.46 1.18
CA GLY A 41 -25.01 24.07 2.51
C GLY A 41 -26.07 25.18 2.63
N ARG A 42 -26.86 25.44 1.56
CA ARG A 42 -27.91 26.48 1.54
C ARG A 42 -29.16 26.13 2.33
N MET A 43 -29.30 24.89 2.74
CA MET A 43 -30.42 24.40 3.54
C MET A 43 -29.92 23.29 4.50
N GLY A 44 -30.35 23.36 5.76
CA GLY A 44 -30.08 22.31 6.74
C GLY A 44 -30.84 21.03 6.42
N ILE A 45 -30.30 19.91 6.82
CA ILE A 45 -30.88 18.57 6.65
C ILE A 45 -31.55 18.19 7.97
N SER A 46 -32.86 17.88 7.94
CA SER A 46 -33.56 17.43 9.13
C SER A 46 -33.06 16.08 9.62
N GLU A 47 -33.12 15.82 10.93
CA GLU A 47 -32.66 14.57 11.55
C GLU A 47 -33.30 13.33 10.90
N ARG A 48 -34.59 13.41 10.55
CA ARG A 48 -35.27 12.34 9.81
C ARG A 48 -34.70 12.08 8.44
N ASN A 49 -34.26 13.13 7.73
CA ASN A 49 -33.61 12.95 6.42
C ASN A 49 -32.17 12.48 6.60
N LEU A 50 -31.43 12.94 7.61
CA LEU A 50 -30.10 12.41 7.95
C LEU A 50 -30.16 10.91 8.19
N GLN A 51 -31.12 10.41 8.98
CA GLN A 51 -31.28 8.98 9.23
C GLN A 51 -31.52 8.20 7.94
N LYS A 52 -32.39 8.68 7.04
CA LYS A 52 -32.60 8.02 5.75
C LYS A 52 -31.37 8.01 4.86
N ILE A 53 -30.61 9.09 4.86
CA ILE A 53 -29.36 9.19 4.11
C ILE A 53 -28.32 8.24 4.70
N GLU A 54 -28.23 8.12 6.03
CA GLU A 54 -27.42 7.12 6.72
C GLU A 54 -27.73 5.70 6.26
N ASP A 55 -29.02 5.36 6.22
CA ASP A 55 -29.48 4.01 5.82
C ASP A 55 -29.14 3.70 4.35
N ILE A 56 -29.25 4.71 3.46
CA ILE A 56 -28.96 4.54 2.03
C ILE A 56 -27.46 4.46 1.77
N LEU A 57 -26.69 5.36 2.36
CA LEU A 57 -25.27 5.51 2.08
C LEU A 57 -24.38 4.69 3.01
N GLU A 58 -24.96 4.13 4.08
CA GLU A 58 -24.25 3.40 5.14
C GLU A 58 -23.12 4.22 5.78
N VAL A 59 -23.31 5.54 5.87
CA VAL A 59 -22.34 6.46 6.49
C VAL A 59 -22.97 7.16 7.71
N PRO A 60 -22.26 7.28 8.83
CA PRO A 60 -22.78 7.91 10.03
C PRO A 60 -22.85 9.44 9.86
N LEU A 61 -24.02 10.02 10.04
CA LEU A 61 -24.28 11.45 9.89
C LEU A 61 -24.80 12.10 11.20
N THR A 62 -25.26 11.31 12.17
CA THR A 62 -25.70 11.77 13.47
C THR A 62 -24.69 11.45 14.56
N ALA A 63 -24.66 12.21 15.66
CA ALA A 63 -23.74 11.93 16.78
C ALA A 63 -23.90 10.50 17.32
N LYS A 64 -25.15 9.99 17.37
CA LYS A 64 -25.47 8.64 17.85
C LYS A 64 -24.97 7.56 16.89
N SER A 65 -25.17 7.76 15.59
CA SER A 65 -24.70 6.82 14.58
C SER A 65 -23.18 6.88 14.44
N ILE A 66 -22.56 8.06 14.57
CA ILE A 66 -21.11 8.21 14.59
C ILE A 66 -20.49 7.40 15.71
N ALA A 67 -21.00 7.50 16.94
CA ALA A 67 -20.49 6.71 18.07
C ALA A 67 -20.63 5.21 17.84
N ARG A 68 -21.78 4.77 17.28
CA ARG A 68 -22.00 3.36 16.91
C ARG A 68 -21.14 2.90 15.74
N TYR A 69 -20.88 3.77 14.79
CA TYR A 69 -20.04 3.50 13.62
C TYR A 69 -18.58 3.39 14.03
N GLN A 70 -18.10 4.34 14.86
CA GLN A 70 -16.73 4.35 15.37
C GLN A 70 -16.35 3.07 16.13
N SER A 71 -17.32 2.41 16.78
CA SER A 71 -17.10 1.12 17.43
C SER A 71 -17.03 -0.07 16.47
N LYS A 72 -17.38 0.10 15.19
CA LYS A 72 -17.49 -0.96 14.19
C LYS A 72 -16.45 -0.88 13.06
N TYR A 73 -15.87 0.29 12.83
CA TYR A 73 -14.97 0.57 11.71
C TYR A 73 -13.61 1.05 12.20
N LEU A 74 -12.56 0.61 11.53
CA LEU A 74 -11.20 1.08 11.80
C LEU A 74 -11.02 2.51 11.27
N ARG A 75 -10.58 3.42 12.13
CA ARG A 75 -10.25 4.81 11.78
C ARG A 75 -8.78 4.88 11.42
N ILE A 76 -8.47 5.25 10.17
CA ILE A 76 -7.09 5.45 9.72
C ILE A 76 -6.79 6.94 9.62
N GLY A 77 -5.64 7.34 10.15
CA GLY A 77 -5.02 8.64 9.91
C GLY A 77 -3.94 8.54 8.85
N VAL A 78 -3.80 9.56 8.02
CA VAL A 78 -2.76 9.64 7.01
C VAL A 78 -1.71 10.68 7.42
N ILE A 79 -0.44 10.30 7.43
CA ILE A 79 0.70 11.21 7.59
C ILE A 79 1.38 11.38 6.22
N GLY A 80 1.35 12.62 5.70
CA GLY A 80 1.76 12.97 4.34
C GLY A 80 0.57 13.06 3.38
N THR A 81 0.64 13.99 2.41
CA THR A 81 -0.45 14.32 1.47
C THR A 81 -0.01 14.23 0.02
N GLY A 82 1.10 13.54 -0.24
CA GLY A 82 1.69 13.36 -1.56
C GLY A 82 0.88 12.44 -2.50
N SER A 83 1.44 12.15 -3.66
CA SER A 83 0.76 11.36 -4.70
C SER A 83 0.34 9.96 -4.26
N ILE A 84 1.11 9.32 -3.38
CA ILE A 84 0.77 7.98 -2.88
C ILE A 84 -0.35 8.05 -1.84
N ALA A 85 -0.33 9.06 -0.96
CA ALA A 85 -1.42 9.31 -0.02
C ALA A 85 -2.75 9.58 -0.74
N ARG A 86 -2.73 10.35 -1.84
CA ARG A 86 -3.92 10.60 -2.69
C ARG A 86 -4.47 9.31 -3.30
N ARG A 87 -3.59 8.43 -3.79
CA ARG A 87 -4.02 7.10 -4.28
C ARG A 87 -4.58 6.22 -3.16
N PHE A 88 -3.97 6.25 -1.99
CA PHE A 88 -4.48 5.54 -0.81
C PHE A 88 -5.87 6.03 -0.42
N ALA A 89 -6.09 7.36 -0.38
CA ALA A 89 -7.38 7.96 -0.07
C ALA A 89 -8.48 7.60 -1.10
N GLN A 90 -8.11 7.37 -2.36
CA GLN A 90 -9.03 6.85 -3.37
C GLN A 90 -9.36 5.36 -3.15
N GLU A 91 -8.34 4.55 -2.86
CA GLU A 91 -8.46 3.10 -2.76
C GLU A 91 -9.15 2.62 -1.47
N ILE A 92 -8.99 3.34 -0.36
CA ILE A 92 -9.62 2.98 0.91
C ILE A 92 -11.14 2.94 0.83
N SER A 93 -11.74 3.74 -0.07
CA SER A 93 -13.19 3.76 -0.30
C SER A 93 -13.75 2.44 -0.88
N TYR A 94 -12.88 1.56 -1.38
CA TYR A 94 -13.24 0.22 -1.87
C TYR A 94 -13.03 -0.88 -0.84
N VAL A 95 -12.59 -0.54 0.37
CA VAL A 95 -12.38 -1.51 1.45
C VAL A 95 -13.44 -1.29 2.54
N GLU A 96 -14.14 -2.35 2.90
CA GLU A 96 -15.16 -2.29 3.93
C GLU A 96 -14.57 -2.16 5.34
N LYS A 97 -15.35 -1.61 6.26
CA LYS A 97 -15.02 -1.49 7.70
C LYS A 97 -13.79 -0.63 8.02
N VAL A 98 -13.42 0.27 7.12
CA VAL A 98 -12.32 1.22 7.31
C VAL A 98 -12.66 2.55 6.65
N PHE A 99 -12.13 3.66 7.19
CA PHE A 99 -12.23 4.98 6.57
C PHE A 99 -11.11 5.92 7.03
N LEU A 100 -10.85 6.96 6.23
CA LEU A 100 -9.94 8.04 6.60
C LEU A 100 -10.65 8.97 7.60
N ALA A 101 -10.13 9.03 8.82
CA ALA A 101 -10.69 9.87 9.88
C ALA A 101 -9.98 11.23 9.98
N ALA A 102 -8.66 11.24 9.77
CA ALA A 102 -7.82 12.41 9.95
C ALA A 102 -6.63 12.40 8.97
N ALA A 103 -6.05 13.56 8.74
CA ALA A 103 -4.78 13.68 8.02
C ALA A 103 -3.85 14.67 8.74
N TYR A 104 -2.54 14.49 8.54
CA TYR A 104 -1.49 15.36 9.02
C TYR A 104 -0.45 15.61 7.93
N ASN A 105 -0.07 16.86 7.78
CA ASN A 105 1.09 17.29 6.99
C ASN A 105 1.70 18.54 7.64
N PRO A 106 3.03 18.66 7.75
CA PRO A 106 3.66 19.90 8.20
C PRO A 106 3.31 21.11 7.33
N ASP A 107 3.06 20.93 6.04
CA ASP A 107 2.52 21.95 5.14
C ASP A 107 0.99 22.04 5.28
N ILE A 108 0.53 23.09 5.95
CA ILE A 108 -0.89 23.30 6.26
C ILE A 108 -1.73 23.52 4.99
N ASP A 109 -1.20 24.17 3.98
CA ASP A 109 -1.92 24.42 2.73
C ASP A 109 -2.13 23.12 1.94
N GLU A 110 -1.11 22.26 1.88
CA GLU A 110 -1.23 20.95 1.27
C GLU A 110 -2.13 20.01 2.09
N LEU A 111 -2.09 20.10 3.42
CA LEU A 111 -3.01 19.37 4.31
C LEU A 111 -4.47 19.73 4.01
N LYS A 112 -4.76 21.03 3.97
CA LYS A 112 -6.11 21.53 3.71
C LYS A 112 -6.63 21.09 2.34
N LYS A 113 -5.82 21.26 1.27
CA LYS A 113 -6.17 20.79 -0.08
C LYS A 113 -6.49 19.30 -0.11
N PHE A 114 -5.69 18.49 0.61
CA PHE A 114 -5.91 17.05 0.70
C PHE A 114 -7.20 16.70 1.43
N CYS A 115 -7.46 17.34 2.57
CA CYS A 115 -8.69 17.13 3.34
C CYS A 115 -9.94 17.55 2.57
N ASP A 116 -9.89 18.71 1.90
CA ASP A 116 -10.98 19.18 1.04
C ASP A 116 -11.26 18.24 -0.14
N GLU A 117 -10.20 17.72 -0.79
CA GLU A 117 -10.31 16.82 -1.93
C GLU A 117 -10.98 15.49 -1.56
N PHE A 118 -10.59 14.93 -0.41
CA PHE A 118 -11.05 13.59 0.01
C PHE A 118 -12.18 13.62 1.05
N GLY A 119 -12.60 14.79 1.49
CA GLY A 119 -13.67 14.95 2.46
C GLY A 119 -13.27 14.45 3.86
N ILE A 120 -12.02 14.64 4.24
CA ILE A 120 -11.52 14.28 5.57
C ILE A 120 -11.89 15.39 6.54
N ALA A 121 -12.60 15.03 7.61
CA ALA A 121 -13.17 16.04 8.53
C ALA A 121 -12.14 16.64 9.49
N SER A 122 -11.06 15.90 9.79
CA SER A 122 -10.02 16.35 10.74
C SER A 122 -8.71 16.69 10.04
N GLU A 123 -8.39 17.98 10.07
CA GLU A 123 -7.10 18.56 9.71
C GLU A 123 -6.24 18.63 10.97
N SER A 124 -5.44 17.61 11.26
CA SER A 124 -4.64 17.56 12.48
C SER A 124 -3.44 18.50 12.38
N GLN A 125 -3.31 19.41 13.34
CA GLN A 125 -2.20 20.39 13.37
C GLN A 125 -0.93 19.82 13.98
N THR A 126 -1.08 18.77 14.81
CA THR A 126 0.04 18.08 15.45
C THR A 126 -0.12 16.56 15.32
N LEU A 127 0.96 15.82 15.56
CA LEU A 127 0.90 14.36 15.62
C LEU A 127 0.02 13.86 16.77
N ASP A 128 0.02 14.56 17.91
CA ASP A 128 -0.83 14.20 19.04
C ASP A 128 -2.31 14.34 18.71
N ASP A 129 -2.68 15.31 17.87
CA ASP A 129 -4.07 15.49 17.45
C ASP A 129 -4.53 14.31 16.58
N ILE A 130 -3.75 13.94 15.56
CA ILE A 130 -4.12 12.81 14.71
C ILE A 130 -4.18 11.50 15.50
N PHE A 131 -3.25 11.26 16.44
CA PHE A 131 -3.24 10.04 17.25
C PHE A 131 -4.47 9.91 18.16
N ARG A 132 -5.06 11.00 18.65
CA ARG A 132 -6.29 10.95 19.45
C ARG A 132 -7.52 10.52 18.65
N GLU A 133 -7.53 10.73 17.35
CA GLU A 133 -8.71 10.55 16.52
C GLU A 133 -8.76 9.22 15.77
N VAL A 134 -7.66 8.47 15.76
CA VAL A 134 -7.51 7.28 14.91
C VAL A 134 -7.11 6.03 15.69
N ASP A 135 -7.30 4.88 15.07
CA ASP A 135 -6.91 3.57 15.59
C ASP A 135 -5.61 3.09 14.95
N ALA A 136 -5.36 3.54 13.73
CA ALA A 136 -4.18 3.18 12.94
C ALA A 136 -3.68 4.37 12.11
N ILE A 137 -2.40 4.33 11.74
CA ILE A 137 -1.73 5.35 10.93
C ILE A 137 -1.23 4.72 9.63
N TYR A 138 -1.50 5.37 8.51
CA TYR A 138 -0.81 5.16 7.25
C TYR A 138 0.25 6.24 7.05
N ILE A 139 1.52 5.85 6.91
CA ILE A 139 2.64 6.76 6.72
C ILE A 139 3.03 6.78 5.24
N ALA A 140 2.84 7.92 4.60
CA ALA A 140 3.11 8.20 3.19
C ALA A 140 3.89 9.51 3.01
N SER A 141 4.73 9.82 3.97
CA SER A 141 5.66 10.95 4.00
C SER A 141 6.96 10.60 3.27
N PRO A 142 7.94 11.51 3.11
CA PRO A 142 9.27 11.16 2.63
C PRO A 142 9.96 10.12 3.54
N CYS A 143 10.71 9.18 2.93
CA CYS A 143 11.24 8.00 3.62
C CYS A 143 12.14 8.31 4.83
N TYR A 144 12.84 9.46 4.83
CA TYR A 144 13.67 9.88 5.96
C TYR A 144 12.89 10.18 7.25
N SER A 145 11.58 10.39 7.15
CA SER A 145 10.68 10.64 8.29
C SER A 145 9.89 9.41 8.75
N HIS A 146 9.96 8.28 8.02
CA HIS A 146 9.17 7.08 8.31
C HIS A 146 9.45 6.54 9.71
N TYR A 147 10.72 6.43 10.09
CA TYR A 147 11.10 5.94 11.40
C TYR A 147 10.50 6.78 12.53
N GLU A 148 10.67 8.11 12.47
CA GLU A 148 10.18 9.01 13.52
C GLU A 148 8.66 8.94 13.67
N TYR A 149 7.93 8.97 12.55
CA TYR A 149 6.47 8.92 12.58
C TYR A 149 5.94 7.55 13.01
N ALA A 150 6.59 6.46 12.56
CA ALA A 150 6.22 5.11 13.00
C ALA A 150 6.49 4.91 14.50
N LEU A 151 7.62 5.39 15.01
CA LEU A 151 7.96 5.33 16.42
C LEU A 151 6.90 6.03 17.28
N LYS A 152 6.60 7.30 16.97
CA LYS A 152 5.60 8.09 17.70
C LYS A 152 4.20 7.47 17.64
N ALA A 153 3.81 6.92 16.48
CA ALA A 153 2.51 6.24 16.32
C ALA A 153 2.43 4.97 17.18
N LEU A 154 3.48 4.14 17.17
CA LEU A 154 3.54 2.94 18.00
C LEU A 154 3.56 3.28 19.51
N GLU A 155 4.28 4.35 19.92
CA GLU A 155 4.29 4.85 21.29
C GLU A 155 2.93 5.38 21.74
N ALA A 156 2.14 5.91 20.81
CA ALA A 156 0.75 6.34 21.02
C ALA A 156 -0.27 5.19 20.87
N ASP A 157 0.15 3.92 20.90
CA ASP A 157 -0.67 2.72 20.79
C ASP A 157 -1.48 2.65 19.48
N LYS A 158 -0.88 3.07 18.35
CA LYS A 158 -1.50 2.98 17.02
C LYS A 158 -0.87 1.87 16.20
N HIS A 159 -1.72 1.12 15.47
CA HIS A 159 -1.24 0.24 14.41
C HIS A 159 -0.65 1.07 13.27
N VAL A 160 0.38 0.55 12.60
CA VAL A 160 1.11 1.30 11.56
C VAL A 160 1.18 0.51 10.27
N LEU A 161 0.72 1.13 9.18
CA LEU A 161 1.00 0.76 7.79
C LEU A 161 1.96 1.84 7.25
N CYS A 162 3.16 1.46 6.85
CA CYS A 162 4.18 2.42 6.44
C CYS A 162 4.69 2.10 5.03
N GLU A 163 4.77 3.14 4.18
CA GLU A 163 5.36 3.02 2.84
C GLU A 163 6.82 2.55 2.89
N THR A 164 7.27 1.95 1.80
CA THR A 164 8.65 1.52 1.64
C THR A 164 9.56 2.69 1.23
N PRO A 165 10.83 2.65 1.67
CA PRO A 165 11.41 1.74 2.68
C PRO A 165 10.84 1.99 4.08
N LEU A 166 10.55 0.95 4.85
CA LEU A 166 10.01 1.09 6.21
C LEU A 166 10.89 1.99 7.08
N THR A 167 12.21 1.83 6.97
CA THR A 167 13.23 2.69 7.59
C THR A 167 14.47 2.73 6.70
N LEU A 168 15.32 3.72 6.92
CA LEU A 168 16.59 3.84 6.24
C LEU A 168 17.73 3.07 6.93
N ALA A 169 17.53 2.61 8.17
CA ALA A 169 18.52 1.84 8.91
C ALA A 169 17.90 0.55 9.48
N HIS A 170 18.60 -0.56 9.31
CA HIS A 170 18.17 -1.86 9.83
C HIS A 170 17.90 -1.86 11.34
N LYS A 171 18.71 -1.15 12.14
CA LYS A 171 18.53 -1.02 13.59
C LYS A 171 17.20 -0.35 13.95
N GLU A 172 16.78 0.64 13.18
CA GLU A 172 15.52 1.36 13.36
C GLU A 172 14.32 0.44 13.12
N ALA A 173 14.37 -0.37 12.06
CA ALA A 173 13.33 -1.36 11.79
C ALA A 173 13.22 -2.41 12.92
N LEU A 174 14.37 -2.89 13.44
CA LEU A 174 14.39 -3.80 14.60
C LEU A 174 13.72 -3.17 15.82
N GLU A 175 13.99 -1.91 16.10
CA GLU A 175 13.41 -1.18 17.23
C GLU A 175 11.89 -1.04 17.07
N LEU A 176 11.42 -0.59 15.89
CA LEU A 176 9.99 -0.45 15.61
C LEU A 176 9.24 -1.78 15.78
N TYR A 177 9.78 -2.88 15.25
CA TYR A 177 9.18 -4.21 15.43
C TYR A 177 9.19 -4.65 16.90
N SER A 178 10.26 -4.36 17.64
CA SER A 178 10.31 -4.67 19.08
C SER A 178 9.23 -3.93 19.88
N ILE A 179 8.99 -2.66 19.57
CA ILE A 179 7.94 -1.86 20.20
C ILE A 179 6.56 -2.39 19.82
N ALA A 180 6.32 -2.62 18.52
CA ALA A 180 5.06 -3.15 18.03
C ALA A 180 4.70 -4.49 18.69
N GLU A 181 5.65 -5.43 18.76
CA GLU A 181 5.48 -6.74 19.41
C GLU A 181 5.17 -6.60 20.91
N LYS A 182 5.91 -5.77 21.65
CA LYS A 182 5.68 -5.53 23.08
C LYS A 182 4.32 -4.93 23.38
N ARG A 183 3.79 -4.11 22.48
CA ARG A 183 2.49 -3.42 22.62
C ARG A 183 1.33 -4.19 21.98
N GLY A 184 1.60 -5.31 21.31
CA GLY A 184 0.57 -6.08 20.56
C GLY A 184 0.00 -5.32 19.39
N LEU A 185 0.81 -4.45 18.77
CA LEU A 185 0.44 -3.63 17.62
C LEU A 185 0.90 -4.26 16.31
N ILE A 186 0.21 -3.92 15.24
CA ILE A 186 0.60 -4.29 13.87
C ILE A 186 1.50 -3.18 13.31
N LEU A 187 2.69 -3.56 12.86
CA LEU A 187 3.58 -2.77 12.01
C LEU A 187 3.72 -3.49 10.69
N MET A 188 3.18 -2.93 9.62
CA MET A 188 3.14 -3.55 8.30
C MET A 188 3.79 -2.65 7.25
N PRO A 189 4.75 -3.15 6.46
CA PRO A 189 5.29 -2.42 5.31
C PRO A 189 4.28 -2.41 4.16
N ALA A 190 4.06 -1.26 3.55
CA ALA A 190 3.14 -1.05 2.43
C ALA A 190 3.81 -1.47 1.10
N LEU A 191 4.04 -2.76 0.93
CA LEU A 191 4.59 -3.35 -0.29
C LEU A 191 3.48 -4.11 -1.03
N LYS A 192 2.58 -3.38 -1.65
CA LYS A 192 1.29 -3.81 -2.23
C LYS A 192 1.33 -5.09 -3.07
N THR A 193 2.43 -5.35 -3.77
CA THR A 193 2.61 -6.55 -4.58
C THR A 193 2.43 -7.82 -3.76
N ALA A 194 2.96 -7.86 -2.53
CA ALA A 194 2.86 -9.02 -1.64
C ALA A 194 1.43 -9.42 -1.31
N TYR A 195 0.50 -8.47 -1.38
CA TYR A 195 -0.90 -8.65 -0.98
C TYR A 195 -1.84 -8.88 -2.17
N SER A 196 -1.34 -8.75 -3.42
CA SER A 196 -2.15 -8.97 -4.62
C SER A 196 -2.39 -10.47 -4.86
N GLN A 197 -3.62 -10.84 -5.19
CA GLN A 197 -3.99 -12.23 -5.46
C GLN A 197 -3.16 -12.84 -6.60
N SER A 198 -2.88 -12.07 -7.64
CA SER A 198 -2.07 -12.53 -8.77
C SER A 198 -0.63 -12.87 -8.37
N PHE A 199 0.02 -12.03 -7.55
CA PHE A 199 1.36 -12.33 -7.05
C PHE A 199 1.37 -13.54 -6.11
N VAL A 200 0.39 -13.64 -5.21
CA VAL A 200 0.23 -14.82 -4.33
C VAL A 200 0.09 -16.10 -5.16
N ASN A 201 -0.65 -16.06 -6.26
CA ASN A 201 -0.79 -17.22 -7.14
C ASN A 201 0.51 -17.54 -7.90
N VAL A 202 1.29 -16.53 -8.34
CA VAL A 202 2.63 -16.77 -8.91
C VAL A 202 3.51 -17.53 -7.93
N ILE A 203 3.56 -17.10 -6.66
CA ILE A 203 4.35 -17.76 -5.62
C ILE A 203 3.84 -19.19 -5.36
N ASN A 204 2.53 -19.37 -5.22
CA ASN A 204 1.93 -20.68 -4.97
C ASN A 204 2.19 -21.66 -6.12
N GLU A 205 2.04 -21.24 -7.38
CA GLU A 205 2.34 -22.08 -8.53
C GLU A 205 3.83 -22.46 -8.60
N ALA A 206 4.73 -21.50 -8.35
CA ALA A 206 6.16 -21.78 -8.32
C ALA A 206 6.53 -22.80 -7.25
N LEU A 207 5.91 -22.73 -6.06
CA LEU A 207 6.15 -23.65 -4.94
C LEU A 207 5.39 -24.96 -5.05
N SER A 208 4.39 -25.08 -5.93
CA SER A 208 3.58 -26.32 -6.11
C SER A 208 4.37 -27.49 -6.72
N GLY A 209 5.55 -27.21 -7.27
CA GLY A 209 6.35 -28.17 -8.03
C GLY A 209 5.95 -28.32 -9.49
N VAL A 210 5.03 -27.49 -10.00
CA VAL A 210 4.57 -27.51 -11.40
C VAL A 210 5.71 -27.24 -12.39
N ILE A 211 6.71 -26.44 -12.00
CA ILE A 211 7.94 -26.20 -12.76
C ILE A 211 9.12 -27.04 -12.29
N GLY A 212 8.92 -27.98 -11.34
CA GLY A 212 9.99 -28.75 -10.71
C GLY A 212 10.71 -27.95 -9.61
N GLU A 213 11.99 -28.27 -9.37
CA GLU A 213 12.86 -27.54 -8.44
C GLU A 213 13.23 -26.19 -9.03
N ILE A 214 13.15 -25.11 -8.23
CA ILE A 214 13.53 -23.77 -8.67
C ILE A 214 15.06 -23.69 -8.70
N VAL A 215 15.61 -23.32 -9.85
CA VAL A 215 17.06 -23.23 -10.08
C VAL A 215 17.51 -21.79 -10.30
N ASP A 216 16.68 -20.96 -10.95
CA ASP A 216 17.01 -19.56 -11.22
C ASP A 216 15.79 -18.65 -11.06
N ILE A 217 16.01 -17.47 -10.52
CA ILE A 217 15.02 -16.37 -10.46
C ILE A 217 15.64 -15.13 -11.08
N SER A 218 14.99 -14.56 -12.09
CA SER A 218 15.39 -13.29 -12.68
C SER A 218 14.25 -12.27 -12.54
N ALA A 219 14.42 -11.31 -11.64
CA ALA A 219 13.46 -10.24 -11.36
C ALA A 219 14.03 -8.89 -11.77
N THR A 220 13.40 -8.22 -12.72
CA THR A 220 13.85 -6.92 -13.25
C THR A 220 12.79 -5.86 -13.05
N VAL A 221 13.18 -4.70 -12.48
CA VAL A 221 12.33 -3.51 -12.32
C VAL A 221 13.10 -2.28 -12.77
N THR A 222 12.79 -1.77 -13.96
CA THR A 222 13.49 -0.61 -14.53
C THR A 222 12.50 0.46 -14.96
N THR A 223 12.84 1.71 -14.70
CA THR A 223 12.04 2.88 -15.06
C THR A 223 12.93 4.00 -15.59
N LEU A 224 12.42 4.79 -16.54
CA LEU A 224 13.01 6.06 -16.89
C LEU A 224 12.35 7.14 -16.03
N LEU A 225 13.16 8.01 -15.45
CA LEU A 225 12.65 9.17 -14.74
C LEU A 225 12.37 10.29 -15.72
N PRO A 226 11.25 11.03 -15.58
CA PRO A 226 11.05 12.25 -16.31
C PRO A 226 12.20 13.24 -16.05
N GLN A 227 12.64 13.97 -17.07
CA GLN A 227 13.73 14.97 -16.97
C GLN A 227 13.46 16.07 -15.92
N SER A 228 12.19 16.28 -15.55
CA SER A 228 11.74 17.25 -14.57
C SER A 228 11.84 16.79 -13.10
N VAL A 229 12.21 15.54 -12.84
CA VAL A 229 12.31 15.02 -11.47
C VAL A 229 13.65 15.41 -10.87
N THR A 230 13.60 16.29 -9.87
CA THR A 230 14.78 16.75 -9.13
C THR A 230 15.45 15.62 -8.33
N VAL A 231 16.69 15.83 -8.10
CA VAL A 231 17.81 15.02 -7.65
C VAL A 231 17.58 14.12 -6.42
N GLY A 232 16.59 14.36 -5.56
CA GLY A 232 16.36 13.59 -4.31
C GLY A 232 15.58 12.28 -4.48
N PHE A 233 14.74 12.18 -5.51
CA PHE A 233 13.82 11.05 -5.71
C PHE A 233 14.44 9.80 -6.36
N ASN A 234 15.67 9.86 -6.85
CA ASN A 234 16.24 8.78 -7.65
C ASN A 234 16.62 7.56 -6.78
N ASN A 235 17.21 7.79 -5.60
CA ASN A 235 17.66 6.70 -4.74
C ASN A 235 16.49 6.00 -4.06
N GLU A 236 15.46 6.73 -3.62
CA GLU A 236 14.25 6.14 -3.05
C GLU A 236 13.58 5.19 -4.05
N ARG A 237 13.46 5.59 -5.32
CA ARG A 237 12.89 4.72 -6.36
C ARG A 237 13.74 3.52 -6.70
N LEU A 238 15.07 3.65 -6.69
CA LEU A 238 15.96 2.50 -6.90
C LEU A 238 15.83 1.50 -5.75
N GLN A 239 15.75 2.01 -4.52
CA GLN A 239 15.49 1.19 -3.35
C GLN A 239 14.14 0.47 -3.48
N ASP A 240 13.05 1.18 -3.76
CA ASP A 240 11.73 0.58 -3.95
C ASP A 240 11.71 -0.49 -5.06
N ASN A 241 12.34 -0.21 -6.20
CA ASN A 241 12.45 -1.18 -7.29
C ASN A 241 13.20 -2.45 -6.85
N THR A 242 14.21 -2.30 -5.99
CA THR A 242 14.99 -3.42 -5.45
C THR A 242 14.18 -4.22 -4.42
N TYR A 243 13.32 -3.55 -3.63
CA TYR A 243 12.42 -4.22 -2.68
C TYR A 243 11.51 -5.24 -3.36
N TYR A 244 10.93 -4.90 -4.53
CA TYR A 244 10.09 -5.84 -5.29
C TYR A 244 10.85 -7.10 -5.70
N GLY A 245 12.08 -6.92 -6.22
CA GLY A 245 12.92 -8.05 -6.64
C GLY A 245 13.33 -8.95 -5.47
N LEU A 246 13.78 -8.36 -4.37
CA LEU A 246 14.17 -9.13 -3.17
C LEU A 246 12.96 -9.82 -2.53
N LEU A 247 11.77 -9.20 -2.56
CA LEU A 247 10.55 -9.83 -2.06
C LEU A 247 10.28 -11.17 -2.73
N VAL A 248 10.26 -11.22 -4.06
CA VAL A 248 9.96 -12.48 -4.78
C VAL A 248 11.04 -13.53 -4.53
N VAL A 249 12.31 -13.14 -4.47
CA VAL A 249 13.41 -14.05 -4.16
C VAL A 249 13.23 -14.66 -2.76
N PHE A 250 12.97 -13.84 -1.75
CA PHE A 250 12.81 -14.33 -0.37
C PHE A 250 11.53 -15.13 -0.16
N LYS A 251 10.48 -14.85 -0.93
CA LYS A 251 9.26 -15.70 -0.93
C LYS A 251 9.51 -17.10 -1.46
N LEU A 252 10.40 -17.25 -2.42
CA LEU A 252 10.64 -18.53 -3.11
C LEU A 252 11.83 -19.29 -2.54
N LEU A 253 12.94 -18.62 -2.24
CA LEU A 253 14.21 -19.24 -1.82
C LEU A 253 14.56 -18.98 -0.35
N GLY A 254 13.77 -18.14 0.36
CA GLY A 254 14.07 -17.76 1.74
C GLY A 254 15.18 -16.71 1.85
N THR A 255 15.53 -16.38 3.11
CA THR A 255 16.49 -15.30 3.43
C THR A 255 17.93 -15.77 3.64
N ASP A 256 18.18 -17.08 3.59
CA ASP A 256 19.46 -17.72 3.95
C ASP A 256 20.33 -18.01 2.70
N TYR A 257 20.67 -16.94 1.98
CA TYR A 257 21.60 -17.01 0.84
C TYR A 257 23.06 -17.18 1.33
N LYS A 258 23.89 -17.85 0.51
CA LYS A 258 25.33 -18.07 0.78
C LYS A 258 26.16 -16.83 0.49
N LYS A 259 25.87 -16.15 -0.62
CA LYS A 259 26.69 -15.03 -1.11
C LYS A 259 25.84 -14.04 -1.88
N VAL A 260 26.23 -12.77 -1.82
CA VAL A 260 25.68 -11.69 -2.67
C VAL A 260 26.82 -11.01 -3.42
N SER A 261 26.67 -10.87 -4.72
CA SER A 261 27.54 -10.10 -5.59
C SER A 261 26.71 -9.00 -6.26
N THR A 262 27.26 -7.79 -6.35
CA THR A 262 26.53 -6.65 -6.93
C THR A 262 27.36 -5.92 -7.95
N PHE A 263 26.70 -5.44 -9.00
CA PHE A 263 27.19 -4.41 -9.90
C PHE A 263 26.29 -3.19 -9.75
N THR A 264 26.86 -2.02 -9.53
CA THR A 264 26.13 -0.76 -9.41
C THR A 264 26.67 0.25 -10.43
N ARG A 265 25.78 0.85 -11.20
CA ARG A 265 26.09 2.01 -12.02
C ARG A 265 25.70 3.27 -11.31
N THR A 266 26.65 4.16 -11.07
CA THR A 266 26.48 5.44 -10.37
C THR A 266 26.72 6.58 -11.35
N ASP A 267 25.98 7.67 -11.21
CA ASP A 267 26.16 8.93 -11.92
C ASP A 267 26.01 10.09 -10.92
N ASP A 268 27.01 11.00 -10.87
CA ASP A 268 27.06 12.11 -9.90
C ASP A 268 26.75 11.67 -8.44
N ALA A 269 27.40 10.63 -7.97
CA ALA A 269 27.22 10.02 -6.64
C ALA A 269 25.81 9.44 -6.37
N LYS A 270 25.04 9.14 -7.42
CA LYS A 270 23.72 8.51 -7.33
C LYS A 270 23.74 7.18 -8.02
N ASP A 271 23.18 6.21 -7.36
CA ASP A 271 22.98 4.90 -7.97
C ASP A 271 21.80 4.94 -8.94
N LEU A 272 22.07 4.62 -10.21
CA LEU A 272 21.05 4.57 -11.27
C LEU A 272 20.58 3.17 -11.59
N TYR A 273 21.43 2.19 -11.31
CA TYR A 273 21.14 0.79 -11.63
C TYR A 273 21.92 -0.13 -10.71
N ILE A 274 21.28 -1.19 -10.28
CA ILE A 274 21.89 -2.28 -9.56
C ILE A 274 21.54 -3.62 -10.22
N ASP A 275 22.52 -4.50 -10.34
CA ASP A 275 22.36 -5.93 -10.59
C ASP A 275 22.93 -6.69 -9.39
N ALA A 276 22.05 -7.33 -8.63
CA ALA A 276 22.41 -8.11 -7.45
C ALA A 276 22.16 -9.59 -7.74
N THR A 277 23.21 -10.41 -7.56
CA THR A 277 23.14 -11.87 -7.67
C THR A 277 23.23 -12.48 -6.28
N LEU A 278 22.21 -13.25 -5.88
CA LEU A 278 22.15 -14.00 -4.63
C LEU A 278 22.37 -15.50 -4.93
N GLU A 279 23.40 -16.09 -4.35
CA GLU A 279 23.73 -17.50 -4.50
C GLU A 279 23.17 -18.29 -3.31
N TYR A 280 22.38 -19.33 -3.59
CA TYR A 280 21.84 -20.30 -2.63
C TYR A 280 22.56 -21.66 -2.78
N GLU A 281 22.14 -22.70 -2.05
CA GLU A 281 22.72 -24.05 -2.18
C GLU A 281 22.53 -24.59 -3.59
N ASP A 282 21.28 -24.61 -4.06
CA ASP A 282 20.87 -25.24 -5.31
C ASP A 282 20.21 -24.27 -6.29
N ALA A 283 20.27 -22.95 -6.02
CA ALA A 283 19.65 -21.93 -6.84
C ALA A 283 20.45 -20.63 -6.87
N VAL A 284 20.17 -19.82 -7.89
CA VAL A 284 20.68 -18.45 -8.00
C VAL A 284 19.50 -17.50 -8.26
N ALA A 285 19.61 -16.27 -7.76
CA ALA A 285 18.64 -15.24 -8.04
C ALA A 285 19.31 -13.94 -8.50
N HIS A 286 18.72 -13.31 -9.52
CA HIS A 286 19.15 -12.06 -10.09
C HIS A 286 18.09 -10.99 -9.86
N VAL A 287 18.44 -9.95 -9.13
CA VAL A 287 17.60 -8.78 -8.88
C VAL A 287 18.20 -7.59 -9.59
N ARG A 288 17.50 -7.09 -10.63
CA ARG A 288 17.92 -5.92 -11.39
C ARG A 288 16.95 -4.78 -11.18
N ALA A 289 17.46 -3.68 -10.66
CA ALA A 289 16.68 -2.47 -10.44
C ALA A 289 17.35 -1.27 -11.11
N GLY A 290 16.55 -0.38 -11.69
CA GLY A 290 17.08 0.80 -12.37
C GLY A 290 16.10 1.96 -12.42
N THR A 291 16.63 3.19 -12.32
CA THR A 291 15.87 4.46 -12.41
C THR A 291 16.33 5.36 -13.56
N GLY A 292 17.37 4.98 -14.27
CA GLY A 292 17.90 5.67 -15.46
C GLY A 292 18.13 4.71 -16.62
N VAL A 293 17.63 3.49 -16.52
CA VAL A 293 17.75 2.42 -17.52
C VAL A 293 16.36 1.86 -17.79
N LYS A 294 16.05 1.59 -19.05
CA LYS A 294 14.79 0.91 -19.43
C LYS A 294 15.11 -0.42 -20.10
N SER A 295 14.52 -1.47 -19.55
CA SER A 295 14.54 -2.82 -20.13
C SER A 295 13.17 -3.46 -19.98
N GLU A 296 13.04 -4.72 -20.42
CA GLU A 296 11.86 -5.54 -20.09
C GLU A 296 11.84 -5.78 -18.58
N SER A 297 10.84 -5.25 -17.92
CA SER A 297 10.65 -5.40 -16.47
C SER A 297 9.80 -6.63 -16.19
N SER A 298 10.34 -7.81 -16.51
CA SER A 298 9.70 -9.12 -16.33
C SER A 298 10.23 -9.86 -15.10
N LEU A 299 9.48 -10.88 -14.68
CA LEU A 299 9.93 -11.89 -13.73
C LEU A 299 9.94 -13.26 -14.42
N VAL A 300 11.06 -13.96 -14.31
CA VAL A 300 11.21 -15.34 -14.77
C VAL A 300 11.63 -16.20 -13.57
N ILE A 301 10.90 -17.29 -13.33
CA ILE A 301 11.22 -18.28 -12.30
C ILE A 301 11.46 -19.60 -13.03
N SER A 302 12.72 -19.99 -13.15
CA SER A 302 13.14 -21.17 -13.91
C SER A 302 13.25 -22.39 -12.99
N GLY A 303 12.67 -23.50 -13.43
CA GLY A 303 12.71 -24.75 -12.71
C GLY A 303 13.17 -25.92 -13.58
N SER A 304 13.34 -27.10 -12.97
CA SER A 304 13.84 -28.30 -13.63
C SER A 304 12.85 -28.95 -14.63
N LYS A 305 11.57 -28.51 -14.67
CA LYS A 305 10.54 -29.04 -15.58
C LYS A 305 9.90 -27.99 -16.48
N GLY A 306 10.12 -26.72 -16.20
CA GLY A 306 9.55 -25.59 -16.92
C GLY A 306 9.86 -24.29 -16.21
N TYR A 307 9.21 -23.22 -16.62
CA TYR A 307 9.39 -21.91 -15.98
C TYR A 307 8.10 -21.11 -15.93
N ILE A 308 8.05 -20.18 -14.98
CA ILE A 308 6.98 -19.18 -14.89
C ILE A 308 7.50 -17.87 -15.48
N TYR A 309 6.73 -17.30 -16.39
CA TYR A 309 6.98 -15.99 -16.97
C TYR A 309 5.87 -15.01 -16.58
N VAL A 310 6.26 -13.91 -15.93
CA VAL A 310 5.36 -12.80 -15.59
C VAL A 310 5.81 -11.58 -16.38
N PRO A 311 5.00 -11.08 -17.33
CA PRO A 311 5.39 -9.93 -18.16
C PRO A 311 5.41 -8.63 -17.35
N ALA A 312 6.01 -7.60 -17.95
CA ALA A 312 6.01 -6.25 -17.42
C ALA A 312 4.59 -5.64 -17.37
N PRO A 313 4.24 -4.93 -16.27
CA PRO A 313 4.99 -4.76 -15.03
C PRO A 313 4.71 -5.90 -14.04
N TRP A 314 5.64 -6.84 -13.88
CA TRP A 314 5.44 -8.06 -13.09
C TRP A 314 5.05 -7.83 -11.62
N TRP A 315 5.33 -6.67 -11.05
CA TRP A 315 4.91 -6.30 -9.68
C TRP A 315 3.45 -5.86 -9.59
N LYS A 316 2.74 -5.85 -10.73
CA LYS A 316 1.29 -5.66 -10.88
C LYS A 316 0.78 -6.62 -11.95
N PRO A 317 0.86 -7.91 -11.71
CA PRO A 317 0.58 -8.89 -12.77
C PRO A 317 -0.92 -9.00 -13.03
N ASP A 318 -1.32 -8.88 -14.30
CA ASP A 318 -2.68 -9.22 -14.76
C ASP A 318 -2.79 -10.69 -15.16
N TYR A 319 -1.67 -11.27 -15.52
CA TYR A 319 -1.53 -12.68 -15.85
C TYR A 319 -0.10 -13.14 -15.71
N PHE A 320 0.10 -14.45 -15.70
CA PHE A 320 1.39 -15.09 -15.87
C PHE A 320 1.24 -16.38 -16.68
N GLU A 321 2.35 -16.87 -17.19
CA GLU A 321 2.40 -18.07 -18.00
C GLU A 321 3.31 -19.11 -17.34
N ILE A 322 2.87 -20.37 -17.35
CA ILE A 322 3.69 -21.54 -17.02
C ILE A 322 4.07 -22.14 -18.36
N ARG A 323 5.36 -22.19 -18.64
CA ARG A 323 5.89 -22.62 -19.93
C ARG A 323 6.78 -23.84 -19.76
N TYR A 324 6.63 -24.78 -20.69
CA TYR A 324 7.33 -26.06 -20.71
C TYR A 324 8.13 -26.20 -22.01
N GLU A 325 8.98 -27.24 -22.09
CA GLU A 325 9.72 -27.55 -23.29
C GLU A 325 8.79 -27.82 -24.49
N ASN A 326 7.70 -28.53 -24.26
CA ASN A 326 6.62 -28.67 -25.23
C ASN A 326 5.65 -27.48 -25.15
N PRO A 327 5.59 -26.58 -26.14
CA PRO A 327 4.72 -25.39 -26.09
C PRO A 327 3.23 -25.68 -26.00
N TYR A 328 2.78 -26.89 -26.38
CA TYR A 328 1.37 -27.28 -26.30
C TYR A 328 0.91 -27.51 -24.85
N ASP A 329 1.85 -27.69 -23.91
CA ASP A 329 1.55 -27.85 -22.47
C ASP A 329 1.52 -26.52 -21.72
N ASN A 330 1.84 -25.41 -22.40
CA ASN A 330 1.87 -24.09 -21.80
C ASN A 330 0.51 -23.68 -21.26
N LYS A 331 0.51 -23.00 -20.11
CA LYS A 331 -0.69 -22.49 -19.46
C LYS A 331 -0.58 -20.99 -19.28
N LYS A 332 -1.71 -20.30 -19.44
CA LYS A 332 -1.81 -18.87 -19.16
C LYS A 332 -2.92 -18.64 -18.14
N LEU A 333 -2.58 -18.02 -17.02
CA LEU A 333 -3.47 -17.79 -15.89
C LEU A 333 -3.71 -16.29 -15.73
N TYR A 334 -4.97 -15.88 -15.69
CA TYR A 334 -5.38 -14.48 -15.61
C TYR A 334 -5.91 -14.17 -14.22
N PHE A 335 -5.39 -13.10 -13.65
CA PHE A 335 -5.80 -12.57 -12.35
C PHE A 335 -5.81 -11.04 -12.44
N PRO A 336 -6.93 -10.41 -12.77
CA PRO A 336 -7.00 -8.98 -12.99
C PRO A 336 -6.45 -8.19 -11.80
N PHE A 337 -5.52 -7.29 -12.05
CA PHE A 337 -4.97 -6.39 -11.05
C PHE A 337 -5.81 -5.12 -10.99
N GLU A 338 -6.41 -4.85 -9.85
CA GLU A 338 -7.35 -3.74 -9.72
C GLU A 338 -6.64 -2.42 -9.39
N SER A 339 -6.80 -1.42 -10.25
CA SER A 339 -6.36 -0.03 -10.07
C SER A 339 -4.88 0.10 -9.65
N SER A 340 -4.59 0.75 -8.53
CA SER A 340 -3.21 0.91 -8.00
C SER A 340 -2.75 -0.26 -7.12
N GLY A 341 -3.67 -1.13 -6.70
CA GLY A 341 -3.42 -2.29 -5.83
C GLY A 341 -3.29 -1.96 -4.34
N LEU A 342 -3.44 -0.70 -3.93
CA LEU A 342 -3.35 -0.33 -2.52
C LEU A 342 -4.48 -0.93 -1.68
N ARG A 343 -5.66 -1.18 -2.27
CA ARG A 343 -6.78 -1.85 -1.58
C ARG A 343 -6.42 -3.23 -1.05
N TYR A 344 -5.49 -3.95 -1.70
CA TYR A 344 -5.06 -5.27 -1.23
C TYR A 344 -4.27 -5.17 0.08
N GLU A 345 -3.37 -4.21 0.19
CA GLU A 345 -2.62 -3.99 1.43
C GLU A 345 -3.48 -3.38 2.53
N ILE A 346 -4.41 -2.47 2.20
CA ILE A 346 -5.38 -1.92 3.17
C ILE A 346 -6.21 -3.06 3.76
N LYS A 347 -6.72 -3.96 2.91
CA LYS A 347 -7.48 -5.13 3.37
C LYS A 347 -6.63 -6.05 4.23
N ALA A 348 -5.39 -6.36 3.81
CA ALA A 348 -4.49 -7.21 4.58
C ALA A 348 -4.12 -6.60 5.94
N PHE A 349 -3.93 -5.27 5.99
CA PHE A 349 -3.69 -4.55 7.23
C PHE A 349 -4.88 -4.63 8.19
N LEU A 350 -6.10 -4.40 7.67
CA LEU A 350 -7.34 -4.54 8.43
C LEU A 350 -7.51 -5.96 8.98
N ASP A 351 -7.31 -6.97 8.14
CA ASP A 351 -7.41 -8.37 8.52
C ASP A 351 -6.38 -8.73 9.60
N SER A 352 -5.14 -8.20 9.51
CA SER A 352 -4.09 -8.41 10.52
C SER A 352 -4.42 -7.80 11.88
N ILE A 353 -5.14 -6.67 11.92
CA ILE A 353 -5.61 -6.06 13.17
C ILE A 353 -6.75 -6.87 13.78
N GLY A 354 -7.67 -7.38 12.95
CA GLY A 354 -8.87 -8.11 13.39
C GLY A 354 -8.64 -9.56 13.79
N MET A 355 -7.60 -10.21 13.24
CA MET A 355 -7.33 -11.63 13.41
C MET A 355 -5.87 -11.87 13.81
N LYS A 356 -5.65 -12.16 15.10
CA LYS A 356 -4.30 -12.32 15.68
C LYS A 356 -3.47 -13.48 15.09
N ASP A 357 -4.09 -14.42 14.36
CA ASP A 357 -3.46 -15.64 13.86
C ASP A 357 -3.19 -15.64 12.34
N ILE A 358 -3.39 -14.52 11.65
CA ILE A 358 -3.07 -14.43 10.22
C ILE A 358 -1.55 -14.32 10.04
N LYS A 359 -0.98 -15.27 9.28
CA LYS A 359 0.42 -15.19 8.86
C LYS A 359 0.59 -13.99 7.93
N PRO A 360 1.47 -13.02 8.26
CA PRO A 360 1.68 -11.84 7.43
C PRO A 360 2.22 -12.23 6.05
N ALA A 361 1.74 -11.55 5.01
CA ALA A 361 2.22 -11.76 3.65
C ALA A 361 3.71 -11.41 3.51
N ILE A 362 4.23 -10.51 4.33
CA ILE A 362 5.66 -10.21 4.47
C ILE A 362 6.04 -10.44 5.92
N THR A 363 6.98 -11.34 6.17
CA THR A 363 7.47 -11.60 7.52
C THR A 363 8.45 -10.52 7.97
N LYS A 364 8.59 -10.35 9.29
CA LYS A 364 9.62 -9.49 9.90
C LYS A 364 11.03 -9.84 9.39
N GLN A 365 11.34 -11.13 9.27
CA GLN A 365 12.64 -11.60 8.80
C GLN A 365 12.91 -11.16 7.34
N GLU A 366 11.93 -11.30 6.45
CA GLU A 366 12.04 -10.89 5.05
C GLU A 366 12.30 -9.39 4.92
N ILE A 367 11.50 -8.55 5.58
CA ILE A 367 11.65 -7.09 5.46
C ILE A 367 12.97 -6.60 6.09
N LEU A 368 13.37 -7.14 7.25
CA LEU A 368 14.65 -6.80 7.87
C LEU A 368 15.83 -7.17 6.97
N LYS A 369 15.74 -8.32 6.29
CA LYS A 369 16.78 -8.75 5.36
C LYS A 369 16.82 -7.90 4.09
N ILE A 370 15.67 -7.48 3.58
CA ILE A 370 15.58 -6.53 2.46
C ILE A 370 16.26 -5.21 2.84
N ILE A 371 15.89 -4.62 3.98
CA ILE A 371 16.49 -3.36 4.48
C ILE A 371 18.02 -3.52 4.62
N GLN A 372 18.47 -4.62 5.19
CA GLN A 372 19.90 -4.88 5.37
C GLN A 372 20.66 -4.91 4.04
N LEU A 373 20.12 -5.58 3.03
CA LEU A 373 20.75 -5.67 1.71
C LEU A 373 20.74 -4.34 0.97
N VAL A 374 19.59 -3.68 0.96
CA VAL A 374 19.43 -2.36 0.30
C VAL A 374 20.41 -1.36 0.89
N ASN A 375 20.46 -1.24 2.23
CA ASN A 375 21.39 -0.33 2.90
C ASN A 375 22.87 -0.64 2.66
N LYS A 376 23.19 -1.91 2.42
CA LYS A 376 24.58 -2.32 2.18
C LYS A 376 25.05 -1.98 0.77
N TYR A 377 24.16 -2.06 -0.22
CA TYR A 377 24.54 -2.06 -1.64
C TYR A 377 23.97 -0.90 -2.46
N ILE A 378 23.03 -0.11 -1.93
CA ILE A 378 22.44 1.07 -2.58
C ILE A 378 22.70 2.29 -1.70
N ARG A 379 23.37 3.30 -2.28
CA ARG A 379 23.75 4.55 -1.59
C ARG A 379 22.96 5.74 -2.10
#